data_607225a8a656bb606c715d3ff08b8101
#
_entry.id   607225a8a656bb606c715d3ff08b8101
#
_cell.length_a   1.000
_cell.length_b   1.000
_cell.length_c   1.000
_cell.angle_alpha   90.00
_cell.angle_beta   90.00
_cell.angle_gamma   90.00
#
_symmetry.space_group_name_H-M   'P 1'
#
loop_
_entity.id
_entity.type
_entity.pdbx_description
1 polymer ?
#
loop_
_entity_poly.entity_id
_entity_poly.type
_entity_poly.pdbx_seq_one_letter_code
_entity_poly.pdbx_strand_id
1 'polypeptide(L)'
;MAQLLLNSTVSAAVELMWAASRPRQHSSDYSYLCKDAEGWGPWTLSRTLDFTPCYENIFIESVPKVLLIAFGAPRLWKLVSRPAFVAPVGFSYTAKLGSCILLAVLALISLAVLQSDRSHPAPPYISFSVGSSSVIYLLAAALHHYEHFYSRLSSSILLFFWLGSIIAHGIVLRTSILLDIQTTRPLYFSFVVSSLVLSLFVFIVENLPKPQSYYLSLDDISWMDQLMRLGYTKDLDMDDLWNLKKTDTSNYNSETFQKAWTKQLSKKSPSLLRAVASAFGPVFLSSAIFKGCQDILGFIQPQFLRQMMEFASSYSPESNMPPVPINRGFIIAFCMLGIALLQTVLLHQYFHVCLITGMRIRSSIVTAIYRKSLRLSCKSRQGATNGEISNLMAVDASRLADLCTYLHMLWSGPFQIAMAIYFLYDTLGPSIFGGVAIMVLMVPINGYLATKSRALGKTQMSNKDARTKLMDELLNGIKVIKLYAWENSFLRKIFKVREAELDTLKYIGYLSAAQSFTWSCTPFLVSFTSFALFSYFSEEPLTSTRVFVALSLFNLLQFPTQHLS
;
A
#
# COMPACT_ATOMS: atom_id res chain seq x y z
N MET A 1 18.60 -12.01 -18.48
CA MET A 1 18.21 -10.68 -18.96
C MET A 1 17.60 -9.82 -17.85
N ALA A 2 16.69 -10.33 -17.01
CA ALA A 2 16.15 -9.62 -15.85
C ALA A 2 17.22 -9.32 -14.77
N GLN A 3 18.20 -10.20 -14.57
CA GLN A 3 19.31 -10.00 -13.62
C GLN A 3 20.31 -8.94 -14.09
N LEU A 4 20.59 -8.91 -15.39
CA LEU A 4 21.41 -7.84 -16.00
C LEU A 4 20.72 -6.49 -15.87
N LEU A 5 19.40 -6.42 -16.00
CA LEU A 5 18.63 -5.19 -15.80
C LEU A 5 18.45 -4.83 -14.31
N LEU A 6 18.20 -5.79 -13.41
CA LEU A 6 18.07 -5.51 -11.98
C LEU A 6 19.44 -5.25 -11.31
N ASN A 7 20.46 -6.06 -11.60
CA ASN A 7 21.80 -5.78 -11.11
C ASN A 7 22.41 -4.53 -11.77
N SER A 8 22.12 -4.25 -13.05
CA SER A 8 22.58 -3.03 -13.69
C SER A 8 21.81 -1.80 -13.19
N THR A 9 20.50 -1.89 -12.91
CA THR A 9 19.74 -0.73 -12.40
C THR A 9 19.97 -0.50 -10.92
N VAL A 10 20.05 -1.55 -10.10
CA VAL A 10 20.39 -1.42 -8.66
C VAL A 10 21.87 -1.09 -8.51
N SER A 11 22.78 -1.73 -9.24
CA SER A 11 24.19 -1.36 -9.28
C SER A 11 24.41 0.02 -9.89
N ALA A 12 23.69 0.39 -10.97
CA ALA A 12 23.79 1.72 -11.54
C ALA A 12 23.18 2.80 -10.63
N ALA A 13 22.09 2.52 -9.93
CA ALA A 13 21.53 3.44 -8.92
C ALA A 13 22.47 3.56 -7.69
N VAL A 14 23.02 2.46 -7.23
CA VAL A 14 24.02 2.45 -6.16
C VAL A 14 25.35 3.02 -6.63
N GLU A 15 25.79 2.75 -7.86
CA GLU A 15 26.99 3.38 -8.45
C GLU A 15 26.79 4.86 -8.79
N LEU A 16 25.60 5.30 -9.22
CA LEU A 16 25.28 6.71 -9.37
C LEU A 16 25.27 7.42 -8.01
N MET A 17 24.70 6.80 -6.99
CA MET A 17 24.78 7.32 -5.62
C MET A 17 26.22 7.23 -5.08
N TRP A 18 27.00 6.22 -5.48
CA TRP A 18 28.39 6.05 -5.05
C TRP A 18 29.36 6.92 -5.86
N ALA A 19 29.10 7.17 -7.14
CA ALA A 19 29.83 8.14 -7.94
C ALA A 19 29.58 9.58 -7.43
N ALA A 20 28.37 9.85 -6.92
CA ALA A 20 28.08 11.10 -6.21
C ALA A 20 28.76 11.21 -4.84
N SER A 21 29.18 10.09 -4.23
CA SER A 21 29.77 10.05 -2.88
C SER A 21 31.33 9.95 -2.87
N ARG A 22 32.00 9.80 -4.03
CA ARG A 22 33.46 9.87 -4.06
C ARG A 22 33.92 11.30 -3.89
N PRO A 23 34.85 11.61 -2.94
CA PRO A 23 35.52 12.89 -2.96
C PRO A 23 36.37 12.97 -4.23
N ARG A 24 35.83 13.61 -5.27
CA ARG A 24 36.65 13.97 -6.43
C ARG A 24 37.62 15.05 -6.00
N GLN A 25 38.89 14.71 -5.95
CA GLN A 25 39.97 15.67 -6.08
C GLN A 25 39.74 16.46 -7.38
N HIS A 26 39.57 17.77 -7.23
CA HIS A 26 39.63 18.78 -8.27
C HIS A 26 38.94 18.52 -9.61
N SER A 27 37.71 19.07 -9.76
CA SER A 27 37.27 19.66 -11.01
C SER A 27 36.55 20.98 -10.71
N SER A 28 36.98 22.02 -11.38
CA SER A 28 36.88 23.45 -11.08
C SER A 28 35.51 24.13 -11.32
N ASP A 29 34.44 23.44 -11.64
CA ASP A 29 33.21 24.09 -12.14
C ASP A 29 32.05 24.21 -11.13
N TYR A 30 32.03 23.43 -10.04
CA TYR A 30 31.00 23.55 -8.99
C TYR A 30 31.43 24.32 -7.75
N SER A 31 32.67 24.84 -7.73
CA SER A 31 33.26 25.57 -6.59
C SER A 31 32.65 26.95 -6.35
N TYR A 32 31.84 27.49 -7.27
CA TYR A 32 31.27 28.81 -7.13
C TYR A 32 30.09 28.87 -6.15
N LEU A 33 29.26 27.82 -6.09
CA LEU A 33 28.10 27.74 -5.19
C LEU A 33 28.47 27.29 -3.77
N CYS A 34 29.45 26.36 -3.63
CA CYS A 34 29.88 25.80 -2.36
C CYS A 34 31.30 26.28 -2.01
N LYS A 35 31.43 27.55 -1.60
CA LYS A 35 32.69 28.12 -1.10
C LYS A 35 32.95 27.84 0.38
N ASP A 36 32.55 26.69 0.89
CA ASP A 36 32.81 26.28 2.28
C ASP A 36 34.06 25.40 2.40
N ALA A 37 34.68 25.43 3.57
CA ALA A 37 35.86 24.63 3.91
C ALA A 37 35.60 23.10 3.79
N GLU A 38 34.35 22.66 3.89
CA GLU A 38 33.91 21.27 3.79
C GLU A 38 33.53 20.82 2.37
N GLY A 39 33.45 21.74 1.41
CA GLY A 39 33.25 21.48 -0.03
C GLY A 39 31.87 20.93 -0.40
N TRP A 40 31.72 20.52 -1.69
CA TRP A 40 30.56 19.86 -2.22
C TRP A 40 30.68 18.35 -2.00
N GLY A 41 29.90 17.78 -1.11
CA GLY A 41 29.79 16.34 -0.90
C GLY A 41 28.60 16.06 0.02
N PRO A 42 27.95 14.90 -0.10
CA PRO A 42 26.86 14.58 0.81
C PRO A 42 27.33 14.42 2.27
N TRP A 43 28.65 14.24 2.51
CA TRP A 43 29.19 13.91 3.84
C TRP A 43 30.34 14.82 4.23
N THR A 44 30.36 15.23 5.51
CA THR A 44 31.49 15.97 6.08
C THR A 44 32.64 15.02 6.36
N LEU A 45 33.87 15.46 6.05
CA LEU A 45 35.10 14.73 6.41
C LEU A 45 35.46 14.88 7.90
N SER A 46 34.94 15.92 8.55
CA SER A 46 35.31 16.32 9.91
C SER A 46 34.36 15.78 10.99
N ARG A 47 33.16 15.34 10.62
CA ARG A 47 32.14 14.85 11.55
C ARG A 47 31.58 13.51 11.07
N THR A 48 31.53 12.55 11.98
CA THR A 48 30.88 11.28 11.71
C THR A 48 29.36 11.48 11.65
N LEU A 49 28.72 10.99 10.56
CA LEU A 49 27.24 11.02 10.36
C LEU A 49 26.60 12.37 10.05
N ASP A 50 27.32 13.33 9.46
CA ASP A 50 26.75 14.63 9.17
C ASP A 50 26.82 14.98 7.68
N PHE A 51 25.79 15.71 7.19
CA PHE A 51 25.78 16.23 5.83
C PHE A 51 26.59 17.53 5.76
N THR A 52 27.15 17.83 4.58
CA THR A 52 27.79 19.13 4.40
C THR A 52 26.69 20.22 4.37
N PRO A 53 26.93 21.41 4.95
CA PRO A 53 25.95 22.51 4.96
C PRO A 53 25.48 22.91 3.55
N CYS A 54 26.36 22.80 2.57
CA CYS A 54 26.04 23.06 1.18
C CYS A 54 25.06 22.01 0.62
N TYR A 55 25.29 20.72 0.87
CA TYR A 55 24.41 19.64 0.43
C TYR A 55 23.02 19.72 1.09
N GLU A 56 22.95 20.04 2.37
CA GLU A 56 21.69 20.23 3.09
C GLU A 56 20.84 21.34 2.48
N ASN A 57 21.42 22.52 2.27
CA ASN A 57 20.69 23.67 1.76
C ASN A 57 20.35 23.58 0.28
N ILE A 58 21.20 22.97 -0.56
CA ILE A 58 20.95 22.86 -2.00
C ILE A 58 20.12 21.63 -2.33
N PHE A 59 20.41 20.46 -1.73
CA PHE A 59 19.77 19.22 -2.12
C PHE A 59 18.61 18.85 -1.20
N ILE A 60 18.84 18.69 0.09
CA ILE A 60 17.80 18.21 1.03
C ILE A 60 16.64 19.19 1.10
N GLU A 61 16.93 20.47 1.21
CA GLU A 61 15.88 21.49 1.27
C GLU A 61 15.18 21.74 -0.08
N SER A 62 15.82 21.39 -1.20
CA SER A 62 15.20 21.50 -2.52
C SER A 62 14.25 20.37 -2.87
N VAL A 63 14.39 19.19 -2.28
CA VAL A 63 13.52 18.04 -2.57
C VAL A 63 12.02 18.35 -2.39
N PRO A 64 11.54 18.83 -1.23
CA PRO A 64 10.13 19.18 -1.07
C PRO A 64 9.70 20.32 -2.00
N LYS A 65 10.60 21.29 -2.28
CA LYS A 65 10.34 22.42 -3.20
C LYS A 65 10.11 21.93 -4.63
N VAL A 66 10.96 21.05 -5.14
CA VAL A 66 10.84 20.45 -6.47
C VAL A 66 9.58 19.60 -6.59
N LEU A 67 9.25 18.83 -5.56
CA LEU A 67 8.01 18.04 -5.53
C LEU A 67 6.77 18.95 -5.60
N LEU A 68 6.76 20.07 -4.87
CA LEU A 68 5.66 21.02 -4.95
C LEU A 68 5.55 21.68 -6.33
N ILE A 69 6.66 22.02 -7.00
CA ILE A 69 6.62 22.53 -8.36
C ILE A 69 6.11 21.48 -9.32
N ALA A 70 6.67 20.27 -9.28
CA ALA A 70 6.36 19.20 -10.24
C ALA A 70 4.89 18.75 -10.19
N PHE A 71 4.32 18.66 -8.99
CA PHE A 71 2.95 18.18 -8.80
C PHE A 71 1.94 19.28 -8.47
N GLY A 72 2.35 20.32 -7.76
CA GLY A 72 1.49 21.41 -7.32
C GLY A 72 1.17 22.40 -8.45
N ALA A 73 2.13 22.77 -9.31
CA ALA A 73 1.89 23.70 -10.40
C ALA A 73 0.90 23.17 -11.45
N PRO A 74 1.00 21.90 -11.93
CA PRO A 74 -0.02 21.32 -12.81
C PRO A 74 -1.40 21.20 -12.14
N ARG A 75 -1.43 20.95 -10.84
CA ARG A 75 -2.69 20.93 -10.09
C ARG A 75 -3.30 22.33 -9.99
N LEU A 76 -2.50 23.33 -9.69
CA LEU A 76 -2.94 24.72 -9.65
C LEU A 76 -3.55 25.14 -11.00
N TRP A 77 -2.89 24.82 -12.10
CA TRP A 77 -3.40 25.06 -13.46
C TRP A 77 -4.78 24.42 -13.69
N LYS A 78 -4.96 23.18 -13.25
CA LYS A 78 -6.27 22.49 -13.34
C LYS A 78 -7.34 23.12 -12.45
N LEU A 79 -6.97 23.69 -11.31
CA LEU A 79 -7.93 24.31 -10.38
C LEU A 79 -8.40 25.67 -10.90
N VAL A 80 -7.52 26.47 -11.48
CA VAL A 80 -7.85 27.78 -12.07
C VAL A 80 -8.91 27.66 -13.16
N SER A 81 -8.98 26.54 -13.86
CA SER A 81 -9.95 26.27 -14.93
C SER A 81 -11.31 25.74 -14.43
N ARG A 82 -11.53 25.65 -13.10
CA ARG A 82 -12.78 25.13 -12.52
C ARG A 82 -13.67 26.27 -12.00
N PRO A 83 -15.01 26.06 -11.96
CA PRO A 83 -15.89 27.03 -11.29
C PRO A 83 -15.63 27.08 -9.79
N ALA A 84 -15.65 28.28 -9.25
CA ALA A 84 -15.47 28.51 -7.80
C ALA A 84 -16.67 27.98 -7.00
N PHE A 85 -16.40 27.43 -5.82
CA PHE A 85 -17.44 27.08 -4.85
C PHE A 85 -17.53 28.16 -3.78
N VAL A 86 -18.73 28.42 -3.26
CA VAL A 86 -18.91 29.28 -2.11
C VAL A 86 -18.51 28.47 -0.87
N ALA A 87 -17.27 28.66 -0.40
CA ALA A 87 -16.77 28.04 0.83
C ALA A 87 -16.65 29.12 1.91
N PRO A 88 -17.13 28.88 3.15
CA PRO A 88 -16.96 29.84 4.24
C PRO A 88 -15.48 29.97 4.61
N VAL A 89 -15.04 31.18 4.83
CA VAL A 89 -13.67 31.50 5.30
C VAL A 89 -13.60 31.14 6.78
N GLY A 90 -13.00 29.99 7.09
CA GLY A 90 -12.84 29.50 8.46
C GLY A 90 -11.41 29.69 9.00
N PHE A 91 -11.22 29.45 10.29
CA PHE A 91 -9.92 29.55 10.97
C PHE A 91 -8.80 28.74 10.27
N SER A 92 -9.11 27.52 9.82
CA SER A 92 -8.12 26.65 9.13
C SER A 92 -7.58 27.29 7.84
N TYR A 93 -8.44 27.96 7.05
CA TYR A 93 -8.02 28.66 5.84
C TYR A 93 -7.13 29.86 6.13
N THR A 94 -7.56 30.74 7.05
CA THR A 94 -6.79 31.95 7.40
C THR A 94 -5.46 31.60 8.05
N ALA A 95 -5.43 30.56 8.90
CA ALA A 95 -4.21 30.09 9.53
C ALA A 95 -3.18 29.55 8.51
N LYS A 96 -3.61 28.71 7.56
CA LYS A 96 -2.72 28.16 6.51
C LYS A 96 -2.17 29.27 5.60
N LEU A 97 -3.07 30.11 5.09
CA LEU A 97 -2.69 31.20 4.19
C LEU A 97 -1.79 32.21 4.89
N GLY A 98 -2.14 32.60 6.11
CA GLY A 98 -1.36 33.53 6.94
C GLY A 98 0.04 32.97 7.26
N SER A 99 0.15 31.70 7.60
CA SER A 99 1.45 31.05 7.85
C SER A 99 2.32 31.00 6.60
N CYS A 100 1.76 30.68 5.43
CA CYS A 100 2.52 30.67 4.17
C CYS A 100 3.02 32.08 3.79
N ILE A 101 2.18 33.11 3.93
CA ILE A 101 2.57 34.50 3.67
C ILE A 101 3.64 34.95 4.67
N LEU A 102 3.48 34.64 5.95
CA LEU A 102 4.46 34.97 6.98
C LEU A 102 5.81 34.32 6.69
N LEU A 103 5.84 33.05 6.30
CA LEU A 103 7.06 32.34 5.88
C LEU A 103 7.72 33.00 4.68
N ALA A 104 6.94 33.41 3.68
CA ALA A 104 7.46 34.09 2.49
C ALA A 104 8.09 35.44 2.86
N VAL A 105 7.45 36.20 3.73
CA VAL A 105 7.96 37.49 4.21
C VAL A 105 9.24 37.30 5.04
N LEU A 106 9.25 36.34 5.96
CA LEU A 106 10.45 36.03 6.77
C LEU A 106 11.63 35.60 5.89
N ALA A 107 11.37 34.81 4.82
CA ALA A 107 12.38 34.44 3.86
C ALA A 107 12.95 35.63 3.11
N LEU A 108 12.10 36.58 2.67
CA LEU A 108 12.55 37.81 2.00
C LEU A 108 13.37 38.72 2.92
N ILE A 109 12.94 38.91 4.18
CA ILE A 109 13.68 39.69 5.19
C ILE A 109 15.05 39.02 5.44
N SER A 110 15.07 37.71 5.65
CA SER A 110 16.31 36.97 5.88
C SER A 110 17.26 37.09 4.67
N LEU A 111 16.74 37.00 3.43
CA LEU A 111 17.52 37.18 2.23
C LEU A 111 18.11 38.59 2.11
N ALA A 112 17.32 39.61 2.38
CA ALA A 112 17.76 41.01 2.33
C ALA A 112 18.89 41.30 3.34
N VAL A 113 18.77 40.76 4.54
CA VAL A 113 19.81 40.90 5.58
C VAL A 113 21.07 40.13 5.21
N LEU A 114 20.95 38.87 4.72
CA LEU A 114 22.09 38.08 4.27
C LEU A 114 22.88 38.77 3.14
N GLN A 115 22.21 39.55 2.28
CA GLN A 115 22.85 40.30 1.20
C GLN A 115 23.45 41.63 1.65
N SER A 116 22.89 42.26 2.71
CA SER A 116 23.37 43.52 3.22
C SER A 116 24.54 43.42 4.20
N ASP A 117 24.75 42.26 4.79
CA ASP A 117 25.82 42.02 5.75
C ASP A 117 27.20 41.88 5.03
N ARG A 118 27.97 42.98 5.03
CA ARG A 118 29.31 43.03 4.45
C ARG A 118 30.39 42.49 5.38
N SER A 119 30.12 42.36 6.68
CA SER A 119 31.09 41.89 7.67
C SER A 119 31.27 40.38 7.60
N HIS A 120 30.19 39.63 7.32
CA HIS A 120 30.20 38.18 7.17
C HIS A 120 29.40 37.76 5.92
N PRO A 121 30.01 37.82 4.72
CA PRO A 121 29.29 37.50 3.47
C PRO A 121 28.72 36.10 3.56
N ALA A 122 27.41 35.97 3.27
CA ALA A 122 26.74 34.70 3.31
C ALA A 122 27.20 33.83 2.12
N PRO A 123 27.46 32.53 2.33
CA PRO A 123 27.72 31.60 1.22
C PRO A 123 26.57 31.62 0.22
N PRO A 124 26.85 31.52 -1.08
CA PRO A 124 25.84 31.61 -2.13
C PRO A 124 24.71 30.56 -1.99
N TYR A 125 25.02 29.37 -1.46
CA TYR A 125 24.03 28.32 -1.27
C TYR A 125 22.94 28.66 -0.24
N ILE A 126 23.27 29.40 0.83
CA ILE A 126 22.27 29.88 1.82
C ILE A 126 21.35 30.90 1.15
N SER A 127 21.89 31.86 0.43
CA SER A 127 21.10 32.85 -0.29
C SER A 127 20.18 32.23 -1.34
N PHE A 128 20.65 31.22 -2.05
CA PHE A 128 19.85 30.46 -3.00
C PHE A 128 18.71 29.69 -2.33
N SER A 129 19.01 28.99 -1.23
CA SER A 129 18.01 28.22 -0.49
C SER A 129 16.91 29.11 0.08
N VAL A 130 17.27 30.23 0.74
CA VAL A 130 16.31 31.19 1.32
C VAL A 130 15.51 31.90 0.23
N GLY A 131 16.16 32.31 -0.87
CA GLY A 131 15.49 32.95 -2.01
C GLY A 131 14.49 32.02 -2.71
N SER A 132 14.85 30.76 -2.92
CA SER A 132 13.94 29.78 -3.49
C SER A 132 12.75 29.48 -2.55
N SER A 133 12.95 29.46 -1.23
CA SER A 133 11.91 29.23 -0.25
C SER A 133 10.81 30.30 -0.31
N SER A 134 11.14 31.58 -0.53
CA SER A 134 10.15 32.65 -0.63
C SER A 134 9.15 32.42 -1.78
N VAL A 135 9.66 32.03 -2.95
CA VAL A 135 8.83 31.72 -4.13
C VAL A 135 7.94 30.50 -3.89
N ILE A 136 8.50 29.48 -3.26
CA ILE A 136 7.79 28.22 -2.98
C ILE A 136 6.68 28.42 -1.95
N TYR A 137 6.89 29.22 -0.92
CA TYR A 137 5.83 29.54 0.06
C TYR A 137 4.69 30.35 -0.56
N LEU A 138 4.98 31.22 -1.54
CA LEU A 138 3.95 31.91 -2.31
C LEU A 138 3.17 30.93 -3.21
N LEU A 139 3.84 29.97 -3.83
CA LEU A 139 3.18 28.91 -4.60
C LEU A 139 2.30 28.04 -3.70
N ALA A 140 2.78 27.69 -2.50
CA ALA A 140 2.01 26.96 -1.50
C ALA A 140 0.79 27.75 -1.04
N ALA A 141 0.93 29.07 -0.80
CA ALA A 141 -0.17 29.97 -0.47
C ALA A 141 -1.23 30.01 -1.58
N ALA A 142 -0.79 30.17 -2.83
CA ALA A 142 -1.69 30.12 -3.99
C ALA A 142 -2.41 28.78 -4.08
N LEU A 143 -1.71 27.66 -3.91
CA LEU A 143 -2.32 26.33 -3.94
C LEU A 143 -3.33 26.14 -2.81
N HIS A 144 -3.03 26.57 -1.58
CA HIS A 144 -3.99 26.57 -0.46
C HIS A 144 -5.23 27.42 -0.76
N HIS A 145 -5.05 28.61 -1.37
CA HIS A 145 -6.16 29.48 -1.76
C HIS A 145 -7.07 28.81 -2.80
N TYR A 146 -6.48 28.35 -3.90
CA TYR A 146 -7.27 27.71 -4.97
C TYR A 146 -7.86 26.37 -4.53
N GLU A 147 -7.19 25.58 -3.70
CA GLU A 147 -7.78 24.37 -3.12
C GLU A 147 -8.94 24.66 -2.17
N HIS A 148 -8.93 25.78 -1.46
CA HIS A 148 -10.06 26.14 -0.60
C HIS A 148 -11.32 26.49 -1.39
N PHE A 149 -11.18 27.29 -2.46
CA PHE A 149 -12.33 27.80 -3.22
C PHE A 149 -12.71 26.95 -4.46
N TYR A 150 -11.80 26.17 -5.01
CA TYR A 150 -12.00 25.44 -6.27
C TYR A 150 -11.85 23.92 -6.14
N SER A 151 -11.44 23.43 -4.98
CA SER A 151 -11.34 22.01 -4.66
C SER A 151 -12.04 21.72 -3.34
N ARG A 152 -12.87 20.69 -3.36
CA ARG A 152 -13.51 20.19 -2.14
C ARG A 152 -12.59 19.35 -1.26
N LEU A 153 -11.35 19.13 -1.70
CA LEU A 153 -10.39 18.22 -1.12
C LEU A 153 -9.11 18.94 -0.73
N SER A 154 -8.53 18.54 0.39
CA SER A 154 -7.12 18.79 0.67
C SER A 154 -6.27 17.89 -0.23
N SER A 155 -5.13 18.44 -0.65
CA SER A 155 -4.21 17.76 -1.54
C SER A 155 -3.15 17.03 -0.74
N SER A 156 -2.97 15.73 -1.00
CA SER A 156 -1.83 14.96 -0.50
C SER A 156 -0.49 15.62 -0.86
N ILE A 157 -0.46 16.41 -1.94
CA ILE A 157 0.74 17.14 -2.40
C ILE A 157 1.20 18.14 -1.32
N LEU A 158 0.27 18.94 -0.76
CA LEU A 158 0.59 19.90 0.29
C LEU A 158 1.00 19.19 1.59
N LEU A 159 0.36 18.08 1.91
CA LEU A 159 0.71 17.29 3.10
C LEU A 159 2.14 16.72 2.99
N PHE A 160 2.50 16.15 1.85
CA PHE A 160 3.86 15.65 1.61
C PHE A 160 4.89 16.78 1.53
N PHE A 161 4.51 17.93 0.97
CA PHE A 161 5.37 19.11 0.96
C PHE A 161 5.70 19.58 2.38
N TRP A 162 4.69 19.72 3.25
CA TRP A 162 4.91 20.17 4.63
C TRP A 162 5.69 19.12 5.44
N LEU A 163 5.40 17.83 5.27
CA LEU A 163 6.16 16.76 5.93
C LEU A 163 7.63 16.78 5.49
N GLY A 164 7.89 16.87 4.19
CA GLY A 164 9.25 16.98 3.64
C GLY A 164 9.98 18.23 4.12
N SER A 165 9.26 19.36 4.21
CA SER A 165 9.81 20.63 4.72
C SER A 165 10.18 20.55 6.20
N ILE A 166 9.37 19.87 7.04
CA ILE A 166 9.68 19.64 8.46
C ILE A 166 10.98 18.86 8.60
N ILE A 167 11.14 17.78 7.83
CA ILE A 167 12.35 16.94 7.86
C ILE A 167 13.56 17.77 7.40
N ALA A 168 13.45 18.51 6.29
CA ALA A 168 14.54 19.30 5.75
C ALA A 168 14.97 20.42 6.71
N HIS A 169 14.02 21.21 7.24
CA HIS A 169 14.34 22.27 8.21
C HIS A 169 14.86 21.70 9.54
N GLY A 170 14.41 20.51 9.96
CA GLY A 170 14.95 19.83 11.14
C GLY A 170 16.43 19.47 10.98
N ILE A 171 16.84 18.99 9.81
CA ILE A 171 18.24 18.67 9.49
C ILE A 171 19.07 19.96 9.47
N VAL A 172 18.61 21.00 8.75
CA VAL A 172 19.31 22.30 8.67
C VAL A 172 19.41 22.98 10.04
N LEU A 173 18.38 22.87 10.89
CA LEU A 173 18.42 23.42 12.25
C LEU A 173 19.48 22.71 13.10
N ARG A 174 19.54 21.38 13.05
CA ARG A 174 20.56 20.59 13.76
C ARG A 174 21.96 21.06 13.37
N THR A 175 22.24 21.16 12.09
CA THR A 175 23.56 21.59 11.59
C THR A 175 23.84 23.06 11.96
N SER A 176 22.82 23.92 11.95
CA SER A 176 22.93 25.31 12.39
C SER A 176 23.31 25.44 13.87
N ILE A 177 22.82 24.54 14.73
CA ILE A 177 23.20 24.48 16.15
C ILE A 177 24.64 23.97 16.30
N LEU A 178 25.01 22.92 15.57
CA LEU A 178 26.34 22.32 15.65
C LEU A 178 27.46 23.26 15.16
N LEU A 179 27.13 24.13 14.19
CA LEU A 179 28.05 25.14 13.63
C LEU A 179 28.00 26.50 14.36
N ASP A 180 27.25 26.58 15.46
CA ASP A 180 27.06 27.82 16.24
C ASP A 180 26.61 29.02 15.39
N ILE A 181 25.76 28.75 14.37
CA ILE A 181 25.22 29.78 13.46
C ILE A 181 24.32 30.76 14.21
N GLN A 182 23.77 30.35 15.33
CA GLN A 182 22.98 31.23 16.22
C GLN A 182 23.72 32.48 16.65
N THR A 183 25.04 32.42 16.88
CA THR A 183 25.89 33.57 17.29
C THR A 183 26.36 34.36 16.09
N THR A 184 26.70 33.70 14.99
CA THR A 184 27.26 34.34 13.79
C THR A 184 26.20 34.97 12.88
N ARG A 185 25.00 34.33 12.78
CA ARG A 185 23.89 34.77 11.90
C ARG A 185 22.52 34.56 12.56
N PRO A 186 22.19 35.36 13.59
CA PRO A 186 21.00 35.15 14.42
C PRO A 186 19.67 35.24 13.62
N LEU A 187 19.60 36.09 12.60
CA LEU A 187 18.38 36.25 11.78
C LEU A 187 18.15 35.07 10.86
N TYR A 188 19.19 34.48 10.27
CA TYR A 188 19.07 33.26 9.51
C TYR A 188 18.66 32.08 10.41
N PHE A 189 19.27 31.94 11.57
CA PHE A 189 18.88 30.96 12.56
C PHE A 189 17.41 31.08 12.98
N SER A 190 16.95 32.31 13.26
CA SER A 190 15.54 32.60 13.58
C SER A 190 14.60 32.25 12.43
N PHE A 191 15.01 32.45 11.19
CA PHE A 191 14.25 32.00 10.00
C PHE A 191 14.11 30.48 9.94
N VAL A 192 15.19 29.72 10.15
CA VAL A 192 15.16 28.25 10.13
C VAL A 192 14.24 27.70 11.23
N VAL A 193 14.34 28.25 12.47
CA VAL A 193 13.45 27.88 13.58
C VAL A 193 12.00 28.20 13.26
N SER A 194 11.71 29.41 12.77
CA SER A 194 10.35 29.82 12.41
C SER A 194 9.78 28.95 11.28
N SER A 195 10.61 28.60 10.30
CA SER A 195 10.22 27.71 9.18
C SER A 195 9.85 26.33 9.68
N LEU A 196 10.60 25.75 10.62
CA LEU A 196 10.27 24.47 11.22
C LEU A 196 8.95 24.52 12.00
N VAL A 197 8.79 25.53 12.88
CA VAL A 197 7.59 25.66 13.73
C VAL A 197 6.34 25.92 12.90
N LEU A 198 6.39 26.82 11.92
CA LEU A 198 5.25 27.13 11.07
C LEU A 198 4.93 25.99 10.10
N SER A 199 5.92 25.27 9.59
CA SER A 199 5.69 24.08 8.77
C SER A 199 4.99 22.98 9.57
N LEU A 200 5.41 22.76 10.82
CA LEU A 200 4.74 21.82 11.73
C LEU A 200 3.31 22.28 12.04
N PHE A 201 3.11 23.54 12.29
CA PHE A 201 1.78 24.11 12.54
C PHE A 201 0.85 23.93 11.34
N VAL A 202 1.30 24.27 10.12
CA VAL A 202 0.49 24.11 8.90
C VAL A 202 0.24 22.63 8.63
N PHE A 203 1.21 21.75 8.86
CA PHE A 203 1.02 20.29 8.73
C PHE A 203 -0.06 19.78 9.69
N ILE A 204 -0.07 20.23 10.95
CA ILE A 204 -1.12 19.88 11.92
C ILE A 204 -2.48 20.41 11.44
N VAL A 205 -2.55 21.68 11.02
CA VAL A 205 -3.80 22.30 10.55
C VAL A 205 -4.29 21.66 9.24
N GLU A 206 -3.39 21.15 8.38
CA GLU A 206 -3.75 20.42 7.16
C GLU A 206 -4.42 19.08 7.49
N ASN A 207 -4.00 18.44 8.58
CA ASN A 207 -4.61 17.19 9.07
C ASN A 207 -5.91 17.41 9.86
N LEU A 208 -6.29 18.67 10.20
CA LEU A 208 -7.58 18.93 10.82
C LEU A 208 -8.70 18.81 9.80
N PRO A 209 -9.83 18.15 10.15
CA PRO A 209 -10.95 17.98 9.24
C PRO A 209 -11.52 19.35 8.84
N LYS A 210 -11.69 19.55 7.53
CA LYS A 210 -12.35 20.75 7.01
C LYS A 210 -13.82 20.74 7.46
N PRO A 211 -14.38 21.88 7.95
CA PRO A 211 -15.80 21.93 8.27
C PRO A 211 -16.62 21.69 7.03
N GLN A 212 -17.44 20.67 7.12
CA GLN A 212 -18.51 20.19 6.22
C GLN A 212 -18.59 20.81 4.83
N SER A 213 -18.20 20.04 3.81
CA SER A 213 -18.85 20.09 2.51
C SER A 213 -19.23 18.66 2.10
N TYR A 214 -20.47 18.50 1.75
CA TYR A 214 -21.26 17.27 1.56
C TYR A 214 -20.83 16.30 0.44
N TYR A 215 -19.63 16.42 -0.15
CA TYR A 215 -19.23 15.58 -1.29
C TYR A 215 -17.78 15.11 -1.15
N LEU A 216 -17.66 13.82 -1.14
CA LEU A 216 -16.41 13.09 -0.96
C LEU A 216 -15.66 12.83 -2.25
N SER A 217 -14.34 12.91 -2.15
CA SER A 217 -13.46 12.14 -3.00
C SER A 217 -12.68 11.11 -2.17
N LEU A 218 -12.42 10.00 -2.80
CA LEU A 218 -11.86 8.76 -2.27
C LEU A 218 -10.38 8.82 -1.85
N ASP A 219 -9.75 9.99 -1.82
CA ASP A 219 -8.30 10.07 -1.71
C ASP A 219 -7.79 10.34 -0.29
N ASP A 220 -8.70 10.47 0.70
CA ASP A 220 -8.29 10.77 2.08
C ASP A 220 -9.13 9.95 3.08
N ILE A 221 -8.49 9.20 3.97
CA ILE A 221 -9.15 8.34 4.99
C ILE A 221 -9.94 9.18 6.02
N SER A 222 -9.70 10.48 6.12
CA SER A 222 -10.40 11.41 7.03
C SER A 222 -11.92 11.45 6.83
N TRP A 223 -12.41 11.13 5.63
CA TRP A 223 -13.84 11.02 5.36
C TRP A 223 -14.51 9.87 6.11
N MET A 224 -13.80 8.75 6.25
CA MET A 224 -14.31 7.57 6.94
C MET A 224 -14.45 7.82 8.46
N ASP A 225 -13.57 8.66 9.04
CA ASP A 225 -13.63 9.02 10.47
C ASP A 225 -14.97 9.66 10.83
N GLN A 226 -15.49 10.55 10.00
CA GLN A 226 -16.80 11.17 10.23
C GLN A 226 -17.93 10.16 10.21
N LEU A 227 -17.92 9.21 9.25
CA LEU A 227 -18.93 8.15 9.18
C LEU A 227 -18.81 7.18 10.35
N MET A 228 -17.58 6.84 10.75
CA MET A 228 -17.31 5.97 11.91
C MET A 228 -17.79 6.62 13.21
N ARG A 229 -17.54 7.91 13.40
CA ARG A 229 -18.05 8.67 14.57
C ARG A 229 -19.58 8.76 14.56
N LEU A 230 -20.18 8.99 13.39
CA LEU A 230 -21.64 9.00 13.27
C LEU A 230 -22.23 7.63 13.60
N GLY A 231 -21.63 6.54 13.08
CA GLY A 231 -22.05 5.18 13.37
C GLY A 231 -21.83 4.74 14.81
N TYR A 232 -20.90 5.39 15.54
CA TYR A 232 -20.74 5.20 16.99
C TYR A 232 -21.87 5.87 17.79
N THR A 233 -22.41 6.99 17.29
CA THR A 233 -23.45 7.78 18.00
C THR A 233 -24.87 7.37 17.67
N LYS A 234 -25.10 6.85 16.45
CA LYS A 234 -26.42 6.40 15.97
C LYS A 234 -26.28 5.26 14.96
N ASP A 235 -27.37 4.51 14.77
CA ASP A 235 -27.48 3.58 13.64
C ASP A 235 -27.45 4.36 12.32
N LEU A 236 -26.67 3.85 11.35
CA LEU A 236 -26.49 4.50 10.05
C LEU A 236 -27.67 4.17 9.11
N ASP A 237 -28.33 5.20 8.63
CA ASP A 237 -29.35 5.12 7.58
C ASP A 237 -28.75 5.38 6.19
N MET A 238 -29.52 5.04 5.13
CA MET A 238 -29.10 5.28 3.74
C MET A 238 -28.87 6.76 3.43
N ASP A 239 -29.56 7.66 4.14
CA ASP A 239 -29.43 9.12 3.98
C ASP A 239 -28.14 9.68 4.58
N ASP A 240 -27.52 8.93 5.48
CA ASP A 240 -26.21 9.27 6.07
C ASP A 240 -25.04 8.93 5.14
N LEU A 241 -25.28 8.13 4.10
CA LEU A 241 -24.26 7.68 3.16
C LEU A 241 -24.12 8.67 2.01
N TRP A 242 -22.90 8.78 1.50
CA TRP A 242 -22.62 9.66 0.37
C TRP A 242 -23.11 9.12 -0.96
N ASN A 243 -23.37 10.03 -1.88
CA ASN A 243 -23.72 9.66 -3.24
C ASN A 243 -22.56 8.96 -3.97
N LEU A 244 -22.89 7.88 -4.68
CA LEU A 244 -21.93 7.14 -5.48
C LEU A 244 -21.35 7.99 -6.62
N LYS A 245 -20.09 7.74 -6.95
CA LYS A 245 -19.47 8.29 -8.16
C LYS A 245 -20.24 7.84 -9.40
N LYS A 246 -20.42 8.71 -10.40
CA LYS A 246 -21.18 8.40 -11.62
C LYS A 246 -20.76 7.08 -12.29
N THR A 247 -19.45 6.77 -12.28
CA THR A 247 -18.90 5.51 -12.82
C THR A 247 -19.27 4.27 -12.02
N ASP A 248 -19.74 4.43 -10.78
CA ASP A 248 -20.04 3.32 -9.87
C ASP A 248 -21.56 3.11 -9.72
N THR A 249 -22.35 3.97 -10.37
CA THR A 249 -23.82 3.82 -10.43
C THR A 249 -24.22 2.60 -11.25
N SER A 250 -25.29 1.91 -10.82
CA SER A 250 -25.82 0.73 -11.50
C SER A 250 -26.24 1.01 -12.95
N ASN A 251 -26.75 2.21 -13.23
CA ASN A 251 -27.15 2.60 -14.59
C ASN A 251 -25.94 2.64 -15.53
N TYR A 252 -24.85 3.33 -15.15
CA TYR A 252 -23.64 3.43 -15.96
C TYR A 252 -23.02 2.06 -16.20
N ASN A 253 -22.90 1.25 -15.15
CA ASN A 253 -22.30 -0.08 -15.23
C ASN A 253 -23.16 -1.03 -16.08
N SER A 254 -24.47 -0.98 -15.91
CA SER A 254 -25.42 -1.79 -16.70
C SER A 254 -25.39 -1.41 -18.19
N GLU A 255 -25.34 -0.14 -18.55
CA GLU A 255 -25.20 0.30 -19.95
C GLU A 255 -23.90 -0.16 -20.58
N THR A 256 -22.79 -0.03 -19.85
CA THR A 256 -21.45 -0.48 -20.30
C THR A 256 -21.46 -1.98 -20.57
N PHE A 257 -21.99 -2.77 -19.64
CA PHE A 257 -22.13 -4.21 -19.81
C PHE A 257 -23.08 -4.57 -20.95
N GLN A 258 -24.23 -3.90 -21.05
CA GLN A 258 -25.25 -4.19 -22.09
C GLN A 258 -24.69 -3.97 -23.50
N LYS A 259 -23.91 -2.90 -23.73
CA LYS A 259 -23.20 -2.67 -25.01
C LYS A 259 -22.28 -3.83 -25.37
N ALA A 260 -21.49 -4.30 -24.40
CA ALA A 260 -20.58 -5.44 -24.58
C ALA A 260 -21.35 -6.75 -24.80
N TRP A 261 -22.44 -6.97 -24.06
CA TRP A 261 -23.28 -8.16 -24.17
C TRP A 261 -23.99 -8.25 -25.52
N THR A 262 -24.60 -7.16 -25.99
CA THR A 262 -25.26 -7.10 -27.30
C THR A 262 -24.27 -7.44 -28.42
N LYS A 263 -23.03 -6.94 -28.33
CA LYS A 263 -21.96 -7.29 -29.28
C LYS A 263 -21.56 -8.78 -29.21
N GLN A 264 -21.68 -9.42 -28.05
CA GLN A 264 -21.43 -10.88 -27.93
C GLN A 264 -22.59 -11.73 -28.47
N LEU A 265 -23.84 -11.27 -28.32
CA LEU A 265 -25.02 -11.97 -28.84
C LEU A 265 -25.03 -12.06 -30.38
N SER A 266 -24.38 -11.14 -31.08
CA SER A 266 -24.23 -11.21 -32.55
C SER A 266 -23.19 -12.25 -33.02
N LYS A 267 -22.45 -12.90 -32.10
CA LYS A 267 -21.46 -13.95 -32.43
C LYS A 267 -22.05 -15.35 -32.39
N LYS A 268 -21.47 -16.28 -33.15
CA LYS A 268 -21.90 -17.70 -33.21
C LYS A 268 -21.92 -18.42 -31.85
N SER A 269 -21.02 -18.02 -30.91
CA SER A 269 -20.94 -18.56 -29.56
C SER A 269 -20.85 -17.41 -28.55
N PRO A 270 -21.97 -16.87 -28.05
CA PRO A 270 -21.95 -15.82 -27.06
C PRO A 270 -21.40 -16.34 -25.72
N SER A 271 -20.52 -15.57 -25.10
CA SER A 271 -19.89 -15.91 -23.82
C SER A 271 -20.01 -14.74 -22.85
N LEU A 272 -20.55 -15.02 -21.65
CA LEU A 272 -20.65 -14.07 -20.57
C LEU A 272 -19.28 -13.53 -20.12
N LEU A 273 -18.29 -14.44 -19.99
CA LEU A 273 -16.95 -14.05 -19.58
C LEU A 273 -16.30 -13.09 -20.57
N ARG A 274 -16.48 -13.30 -21.89
CA ARG A 274 -15.96 -12.38 -22.92
C ARG A 274 -16.67 -11.03 -22.89
N ALA A 275 -17.94 -10.99 -22.55
CA ALA A 275 -18.68 -9.72 -22.40
C ALA A 275 -18.15 -8.93 -21.21
N VAL A 276 -18.00 -9.58 -20.06
CA VAL A 276 -17.43 -8.98 -18.83
C VAL A 276 -16.01 -8.50 -19.08
N ALA A 277 -15.16 -9.33 -19.69
CA ALA A 277 -13.78 -8.97 -20.03
C ALA A 277 -13.70 -7.79 -21.02
N SER A 278 -14.63 -7.69 -21.97
CA SER A 278 -14.68 -6.57 -22.90
C SER A 278 -15.15 -5.27 -22.23
N ALA A 279 -16.07 -5.35 -21.25
CA ALA A 279 -16.62 -4.19 -20.55
C ALA A 279 -15.68 -3.63 -19.48
N PHE A 280 -15.05 -4.50 -18.67
CA PHE A 280 -14.29 -4.13 -17.47
C PHE A 280 -12.82 -4.54 -17.52
N GLY A 281 -12.41 -5.31 -18.54
CA GLY A 281 -11.05 -5.83 -18.71
C GLY A 281 -9.96 -4.77 -18.70
N PRO A 282 -10.08 -3.64 -19.43
CA PRO A 282 -9.04 -2.61 -19.43
C PRO A 282 -8.73 -2.03 -18.04
N VAL A 283 -9.77 -1.82 -17.21
CA VAL A 283 -9.61 -1.36 -15.83
C VAL A 283 -8.98 -2.47 -14.97
N PHE A 284 -9.44 -3.70 -15.15
CA PHE A 284 -8.88 -4.85 -14.45
C PHE A 284 -7.41 -5.11 -14.82
N LEU A 285 -7.01 -4.95 -16.10
CA LEU A 285 -5.62 -5.10 -16.53
C LEU A 285 -4.69 -4.05 -15.90
N SER A 286 -5.19 -2.86 -15.59
CA SER A 286 -4.36 -1.86 -14.91
C SER A 286 -3.91 -2.34 -13.53
N SER A 287 -4.72 -3.16 -12.83
CA SER A 287 -4.33 -3.75 -11.54
C SER A 287 -3.20 -4.79 -11.66
N ALA A 288 -3.05 -5.44 -12.84
CA ALA A 288 -1.92 -6.34 -13.11
C ALA A 288 -0.57 -5.62 -13.04
N ILE A 289 -0.51 -4.37 -13.48
CA ILE A 289 0.71 -3.54 -13.43
C ILE A 289 1.08 -3.29 -11.96
N PHE A 290 0.12 -2.86 -11.14
CA PHE A 290 0.36 -2.65 -9.71
C PHE A 290 0.79 -3.94 -9.01
N LYS A 291 0.15 -5.07 -9.35
CA LYS A 291 0.54 -6.38 -8.79
C LYS A 291 1.94 -6.80 -9.21
N GLY A 292 2.29 -6.67 -10.49
CA GLY A 292 3.63 -6.99 -10.99
C GLY A 292 4.73 -6.12 -10.36
N CYS A 293 4.50 -4.82 -10.25
CA CYS A 293 5.44 -3.91 -9.58
C CYS A 293 5.59 -4.26 -8.08
N GLN A 294 4.49 -4.57 -7.39
CA GLN A 294 4.51 -4.98 -5.99
C GLN A 294 5.30 -6.29 -5.81
N ASP A 295 5.10 -7.28 -6.69
CA ASP A 295 5.81 -8.55 -6.64
C ASP A 295 7.32 -8.37 -6.86
N ILE A 296 7.72 -7.56 -7.84
CA ILE A 296 9.14 -7.24 -8.09
C ILE A 296 9.77 -6.54 -6.88
N LEU A 297 9.11 -5.54 -6.32
CA LEU A 297 9.60 -4.83 -5.13
C LEU A 297 9.75 -5.76 -3.91
N GLY A 298 8.88 -6.79 -3.80
CA GLY A 298 9.00 -7.81 -2.77
C GLY A 298 10.32 -8.58 -2.82
N PHE A 299 10.87 -8.82 -4.01
CA PHE A 299 12.17 -9.49 -4.19
C PHE A 299 13.38 -8.55 -4.08
N ILE A 300 13.16 -7.25 -4.19
CA ILE A 300 14.24 -6.26 -3.97
C ILE A 300 14.56 -6.14 -2.47
N GLN A 301 13.58 -6.26 -1.59
CA GLN A 301 13.76 -6.12 -0.14
C GLN A 301 14.78 -7.12 0.46
N PRO A 302 14.77 -8.43 0.15
CA PRO A 302 15.81 -9.37 0.58
C PRO A 302 17.21 -9.01 0.08
N GLN A 303 17.35 -8.38 -1.09
CA GLN A 303 18.65 -7.94 -1.60
C GLN A 303 19.22 -6.76 -0.80
N PHE A 304 18.36 -5.82 -0.39
CA PHE A 304 18.79 -4.76 0.54
C PHE A 304 19.09 -5.32 1.93
N LEU A 305 18.36 -6.35 2.39
CA LEU A 305 18.67 -7.04 3.63
C LEU A 305 20.06 -7.68 3.56
N ARG A 306 20.42 -8.31 2.43
CA ARG A 306 21.78 -8.84 2.20
C ARG A 306 22.84 -7.74 2.38
N GLN A 307 22.66 -6.60 1.71
CA GLN A 307 23.59 -5.47 1.81
C GLN A 307 23.67 -4.92 3.25
N MET A 308 22.54 -4.89 3.96
CA MET A 308 22.50 -4.45 5.36
C MET A 308 23.26 -5.43 6.29
N MET A 309 23.14 -6.73 6.05
CA MET A 309 23.86 -7.76 6.80
C MET A 309 25.37 -7.71 6.50
N GLU A 310 25.77 -7.49 5.24
CA GLU A 310 27.18 -7.30 4.85
C GLU A 310 27.74 -6.02 5.49
N PHE A 311 26.97 -4.93 5.54
CA PHE A 311 27.33 -3.72 6.28
C PHE A 311 27.53 -4.02 7.77
N ALA A 312 26.58 -4.70 8.42
CA ALA A 312 26.67 -5.03 9.83
C ALA A 312 27.88 -5.94 10.14
N SER A 313 28.18 -6.91 9.27
CA SER A 313 29.32 -7.80 9.43
C SER A 313 30.66 -7.08 9.30
N SER A 314 30.74 -5.95 8.57
CA SER A 314 31.96 -5.15 8.46
C SER A 314 32.39 -4.50 9.79
N TYR A 315 31.48 -4.39 10.75
CA TYR A 315 31.74 -3.90 12.12
C TYR A 315 32.03 -5.02 13.13
N SER A 316 31.99 -6.29 12.71
CA SER A 316 32.33 -7.40 13.58
C SER A 316 33.85 -7.38 13.91
N PRO A 317 34.23 -7.65 15.17
CA PRO A 317 35.65 -7.70 15.56
C PRO A 317 36.47 -8.73 14.78
N GLU A 318 35.81 -9.72 14.18
CA GLU A 318 36.46 -10.79 13.39
C GLU A 318 36.62 -10.42 11.91
N SER A 319 36.08 -9.26 11.46
CA SER A 319 36.18 -8.85 10.07
C SER A 319 37.55 -8.27 9.76
N ASN A 320 38.26 -8.88 8.81
CA ASN A 320 39.54 -8.35 8.27
C ASN A 320 39.33 -7.19 7.26
N MET A 321 38.09 -6.74 7.06
CA MET A 321 37.76 -5.65 6.13
C MET A 321 37.69 -4.30 6.86
N PRO A 322 38.11 -3.21 6.21
CA PRO A 322 37.97 -1.88 6.79
C PRO A 322 36.48 -1.59 7.01
N PRO A 323 36.07 -0.99 8.15
CA PRO A 323 34.68 -0.71 8.45
C PRO A 323 34.09 0.20 7.40
N VAL A 324 32.95 -0.20 6.85
CA VAL A 324 32.20 0.57 5.84
C VAL A 324 31.63 1.83 6.50
N PRO A 325 31.64 3.01 5.85
CA PRO A 325 31.10 4.24 6.43
C PRO A 325 29.65 4.06 6.92
N ILE A 326 29.36 4.48 8.15
CA ILE A 326 28.06 4.33 8.82
C ILE A 326 26.91 4.90 7.96
N ASN A 327 27.19 5.92 7.17
CA ASN A 327 26.25 6.55 6.24
C ASN A 327 25.64 5.57 5.24
N ARG A 328 26.40 4.58 4.78
CA ARG A 328 25.91 3.54 3.86
C ARG A 328 24.83 2.69 4.52
N GLY A 329 24.98 2.37 5.81
CA GLY A 329 23.96 1.64 6.57
C GLY A 329 22.65 2.41 6.67
N PHE A 330 22.70 3.73 6.93
CA PHE A 330 21.49 4.56 6.97
C PHE A 330 20.82 4.66 5.60
N ILE A 331 21.58 4.81 4.51
CA ILE A 331 21.00 4.84 3.16
C ILE A 331 20.27 3.52 2.87
N ILE A 332 20.89 2.38 3.15
CA ILE A 332 20.27 1.06 2.95
C ILE A 332 18.98 0.96 3.78
N ALA A 333 19.00 1.37 5.06
CA ALA A 333 17.82 1.35 5.92
C ALA A 333 16.68 2.24 5.40
N PHE A 334 16.98 3.47 4.96
CA PHE A 334 15.98 4.36 4.36
C PHE A 334 15.45 3.84 3.02
N CYS A 335 16.31 3.21 2.19
CA CYS A 335 15.87 2.55 0.96
C CYS A 335 14.92 1.38 1.27
N MET A 336 15.23 0.55 2.26
CA MET A 336 14.35 -0.54 2.70
C MET A 336 12.99 -0.01 3.17
N LEU A 337 12.98 1.05 3.99
CA LEU A 337 11.75 1.71 4.42
C LEU A 337 10.95 2.27 3.23
N GLY A 338 11.62 2.96 2.32
CA GLY A 338 10.98 3.54 1.11
C GLY A 338 10.36 2.46 0.22
N ILE A 339 11.07 1.34 0.00
CA ILE A 339 10.58 0.20 -0.77
C ILE A 339 9.36 -0.43 -0.08
N ALA A 340 9.40 -0.62 1.24
CA ALA A 340 8.29 -1.18 2.00
C ALA A 340 7.04 -0.30 1.93
N LEU A 341 7.19 1.02 2.05
CA LEU A 341 6.10 1.99 1.89
C LEU A 341 5.53 1.96 0.47
N LEU A 342 6.38 1.98 -0.55
CA LEU A 342 5.96 1.91 -1.95
C LEU A 342 5.24 0.60 -2.26
N GLN A 343 5.77 -0.54 -1.78
CA GLN A 343 5.14 -1.85 -1.91
C GLN A 343 3.74 -1.86 -1.28
N THR A 344 3.58 -1.27 -0.10
CA THR A 344 2.29 -1.16 0.59
C THR A 344 1.30 -0.33 -0.23
N VAL A 345 1.71 0.82 -0.75
CA VAL A 345 0.86 1.68 -1.59
C VAL A 345 0.41 0.94 -2.86
N LEU A 346 1.33 0.25 -3.55
CA LEU A 346 1.01 -0.51 -4.76
C LEU A 346 0.06 -1.68 -4.46
N LEU A 347 0.24 -2.37 -3.34
CA LEU A 347 -0.65 -3.44 -2.89
C LEU A 347 -2.06 -2.92 -2.63
N HIS A 348 -2.20 -1.79 -1.95
CA HIS A 348 -3.50 -1.17 -1.70
C HIS A 348 -4.17 -0.69 -2.98
N GLN A 349 -3.42 -0.10 -3.92
CA GLN A 349 -3.95 0.29 -5.23
C GLN A 349 -4.41 -0.92 -6.04
N TYR A 350 -3.67 -2.03 -6.00
CA TYR A 350 -4.08 -3.29 -6.61
C TYR A 350 -5.45 -3.77 -6.07
N PHE A 351 -5.58 -3.90 -4.74
CA PHE A 351 -6.84 -4.33 -4.13
C PHE A 351 -7.99 -3.36 -4.41
N HIS A 352 -7.73 -2.06 -4.36
CA HIS A 352 -8.73 -1.03 -4.65
C HIS A 352 -9.32 -1.20 -6.06
N VAL A 353 -8.48 -1.34 -7.08
CA VAL A 353 -8.93 -1.52 -8.46
C VAL A 353 -9.68 -2.86 -8.64
N CYS A 354 -9.19 -3.95 -8.02
CA CYS A 354 -9.85 -5.26 -8.08
C CYS A 354 -11.24 -5.24 -7.43
N LEU A 355 -11.37 -4.67 -6.23
CA LEU A 355 -12.63 -4.61 -5.49
C LEU A 355 -13.67 -3.73 -6.19
N ILE A 356 -13.27 -2.55 -6.69
CA ILE A 356 -14.16 -1.69 -7.46
C ILE A 356 -14.62 -2.39 -8.74
N THR A 357 -13.70 -3.07 -9.45
CA THR A 357 -14.06 -3.80 -10.66
C THR A 357 -15.04 -4.93 -10.35
N GLY A 358 -14.79 -5.69 -9.27
CA GLY A 358 -15.70 -6.74 -8.79
C GLY A 358 -17.10 -6.19 -8.46
N MET A 359 -17.18 -5.08 -7.74
CA MET A 359 -18.44 -4.39 -7.42
C MET A 359 -19.19 -3.97 -8.70
N ARG A 360 -18.51 -3.40 -9.69
CA ARG A 360 -19.10 -2.98 -10.97
C ARG A 360 -19.63 -4.18 -11.75
N ILE A 361 -18.89 -5.29 -11.80
CA ILE A 361 -19.31 -6.55 -12.44
C ILE A 361 -20.57 -7.09 -11.75
N ARG A 362 -20.57 -7.19 -10.42
CA ARG A 362 -21.73 -7.64 -9.64
C ARG A 362 -22.94 -6.79 -9.92
N SER A 363 -22.84 -5.46 -9.82
CA SER A 363 -23.91 -4.52 -10.08
C SER A 363 -24.49 -4.68 -11.49
N SER A 364 -23.62 -4.85 -12.50
CA SER A 364 -24.03 -5.03 -13.89
C SER A 364 -24.80 -6.33 -14.11
N ILE A 365 -24.30 -7.43 -13.54
CA ILE A 365 -24.90 -8.77 -13.69
C ILE A 365 -26.24 -8.82 -12.96
N VAL A 366 -26.32 -8.32 -11.72
CA VAL A 366 -27.58 -8.25 -10.96
C VAL A 366 -28.62 -7.46 -11.73
N THR A 367 -28.25 -6.28 -12.26
CA THR A 367 -29.16 -5.46 -13.06
C THR A 367 -29.59 -6.16 -14.35
N ALA A 368 -28.70 -6.89 -15.02
CA ALA A 368 -29.02 -7.64 -16.23
C ALA A 368 -29.99 -8.80 -15.95
N ILE A 369 -29.78 -9.56 -14.87
CA ILE A 369 -30.68 -10.64 -14.43
C ILE A 369 -32.06 -10.06 -14.07
N TYR A 370 -32.08 -8.96 -13.29
CA TYR A 370 -33.33 -8.27 -12.91
C TYR A 370 -34.12 -7.82 -14.14
N ARG A 371 -33.49 -7.12 -15.08
CA ARG A 371 -34.12 -6.71 -16.34
C ARG A 371 -34.60 -7.90 -17.17
N LYS A 372 -33.90 -9.00 -17.18
CA LYS A 372 -34.31 -10.24 -17.87
C LYS A 372 -35.49 -10.88 -17.17
N SER A 373 -35.52 -10.95 -15.84
CA SER A 373 -36.64 -11.53 -15.08
C SER A 373 -37.97 -10.80 -15.32
N LEU A 374 -37.91 -9.47 -15.51
CA LEU A 374 -39.12 -8.65 -15.84
C LEU A 374 -39.64 -8.89 -17.27
N ARG A 375 -38.82 -9.42 -18.19
CA ARG A 375 -39.18 -9.67 -19.59
C ARG A 375 -39.52 -11.15 -19.89
N LEU A 376 -39.37 -12.04 -18.88
CA LEU A 376 -39.70 -13.45 -19.05
C LEU A 376 -41.23 -13.64 -19.21
N SER A 377 -41.64 -14.44 -20.19
CA SER A 377 -43.01 -14.90 -20.30
C SER A 377 -43.37 -15.88 -19.18
N CYS A 378 -44.66 -15.99 -18.84
CA CYS A 378 -45.15 -16.93 -17.83
C CYS A 378 -44.70 -18.38 -18.13
N LYS A 379 -44.67 -18.79 -19.41
CA LYS A 379 -44.22 -20.12 -19.83
C LYS A 379 -42.70 -20.34 -19.56
N SER A 380 -41.88 -19.34 -19.84
CA SER A 380 -40.42 -19.41 -19.56
C SER A 380 -40.10 -19.32 -18.06
N ARG A 381 -40.99 -18.69 -17.28
CA ARG A 381 -40.85 -18.58 -15.82
C ARG A 381 -41.16 -19.88 -15.08
N GLN A 382 -41.92 -20.81 -15.70
CA GLN A 382 -42.18 -22.12 -15.14
C GLN A 382 -40.90 -23.00 -15.08
N GLY A 383 -39.89 -22.70 -15.92
CA GLY A 383 -38.60 -23.38 -15.92
C GLY A 383 -37.57 -22.81 -14.95
N ALA A 384 -37.86 -21.70 -14.27
CA ALA A 384 -36.92 -21.10 -13.30
C ALA A 384 -37.71 -20.58 -12.08
N THR A 385 -37.43 -21.12 -10.92
CA THR A 385 -38.12 -20.70 -9.68
C THR A 385 -37.64 -19.30 -9.24
N ASN A 386 -38.50 -18.58 -8.50
CA ASN A 386 -38.13 -17.28 -7.93
C ASN A 386 -36.87 -17.41 -7.02
N GLY A 387 -36.75 -18.55 -6.34
CA GLY A 387 -35.56 -18.85 -5.51
C GLY A 387 -34.28 -18.95 -6.31
N GLU A 388 -34.30 -19.59 -7.49
CA GLU A 388 -33.14 -19.68 -8.39
C GLU A 388 -32.72 -18.33 -8.91
N ILE A 389 -33.67 -17.49 -9.36
CA ILE A 389 -33.36 -16.13 -9.82
C ILE A 389 -32.76 -15.29 -8.70
N SER A 390 -33.33 -15.38 -7.48
CA SER A 390 -32.80 -14.70 -6.31
C SER A 390 -31.39 -15.18 -5.97
N ASN A 391 -31.13 -16.48 -6.06
CA ASN A 391 -29.82 -17.07 -5.79
C ASN A 391 -28.77 -16.63 -6.83
N LEU A 392 -29.10 -16.58 -8.12
CA LEU A 392 -28.24 -16.03 -9.16
C LEU A 392 -27.82 -14.57 -8.89
N MET A 393 -28.77 -13.74 -8.40
CA MET A 393 -28.47 -12.35 -8.09
C MET A 393 -27.66 -12.17 -6.79
N ALA A 394 -27.97 -12.95 -5.75
CA ALA A 394 -27.38 -12.77 -4.43
C ALA A 394 -26.04 -13.51 -4.29
N VAL A 395 -25.96 -14.77 -4.74
CA VAL A 395 -24.82 -15.66 -4.49
C VAL A 395 -23.87 -15.68 -5.69
N ASP A 396 -24.37 -16.04 -6.87
CA ASP A 396 -23.50 -16.28 -8.03
C ASP A 396 -22.87 -14.99 -8.56
N ALA A 397 -23.62 -13.88 -8.56
CA ALA A 397 -23.08 -12.59 -8.93
C ALA A 397 -22.00 -12.11 -7.94
N SER A 398 -22.13 -12.43 -6.64
CA SER A 398 -21.09 -12.14 -5.64
C SER A 398 -19.83 -12.96 -5.87
N ARG A 399 -19.95 -14.25 -6.17
CA ARG A 399 -18.79 -15.12 -6.47
C ARG A 399 -17.97 -14.62 -7.65
N LEU A 400 -18.62 -14.05 -8.67
CA LEU A 400 -17.92 -13.44 -9.81
C LEU A 400 -17.18 -12.15 -9.41
N ALA A 401 -17.69 -11.39 -8.46
CA ALA A 401 -17.00 -10.22 -7.92
C ALA A 401 -15.76 -10.65 -7.11
N ASP A 402 -15.92 -11.66 -6.25
CA ASP A 402 -14.83 -12.19 -5.41
C ASP A 402 -13.69 -12.77 -6.27
N LEU A 403 -14.01 -13.38 -7.41
CA LEU A 403 -13.03 -13.92 -8.35
C LEU A 403 -12.04 -12.86 -8.84
N CYS A 404 -12.49 -11.61 -9.01
CA CYS A 404 -11.62 -10.51 -9.47
C CYS A 404 -10.43 -10.27 -8.53
N THR A 405 -10.61 -10.49 -7.23
CA THR A 405 -9.54 -10.30 -6.24
C THR A 405 -8.44 -11.36 -6.37
N TYR A 406 -8.80 -12.58 -6.74
CA TYR A 406 -7.86 -13.71 -6.77
C TYR A 406 -7.34 -14.05 -8.18
N LEU A 407 -7.96 -13.53 -9.24
CA LEU A 407 -7.62 -13.91 -10.61
C LEU A 407 -6.16 -13.61 -11.00
N HIS A 408 -5.60 -12.51 -10.48
CA HIS A 408 -4.20 -12.16 -10.72
C HIS A 408 -3.21 -13.12 -10.05
N MET A 409 -3.66 -13.88 -9.02
CA MET A 409 -2.81 -14.85 -8.35
C MET A 409 -2.41 -16.02 -9.28
N LEU A 410 -3.22 -16.31 -10.33
CA LEU A 410 -2.94 -17.37 -11.30
C LEU A 410 -1.62 -17.17 -12.06
N TRP A 411 -1.25 -15.94 -12.38
CA TRP A 411 0.01 -15.63 -13.05
C TRP A 411 1.09 -15.13 -12.08
N SER A 412 0.68 -14.38 -11.05
CA SER A 412 1.58 -13.83 -10.04
C SER A 412 2.21 -14.93 -9.18
N GLY A 413 1.42 -15.96 -8.80
CA GLY A 413 1.93 -17.09 -8.01
C GLY A 413 3.10 -17.83 -8.68
N PRO A 414 2.95 -18.36 -9.90
CA PRO A 414 4.06 -18.97 -10.64
C PRO A 414 5.26 -18.03 -10.86
N PHE A 415 4.99 -16.75 -11.13
CA PHE A 415 6.03 -15.74 -11.29
C PHE A 415 6.84 -15.55 -9.98
N GLN A 416 6.16 -15.40 -8.84
CA GLN A 416 6.81 -15.27 -7.53
C GLN A 416 7.63 -16.53 -7.18
N ILE A 417 7.10 -17.73 -7.44
CA ILE A 417 7.81 -19.00 -7.20
C ILE A 417 9.07 -19.07 -8.05
N ALA A 418 9.00 -18.75 -9.34
CA ALA A 418 10.14 -18.78 -10.23
C ALA A 418 11.23 -17.77 -9.79
N MET A 419 10.84 -16.55 -9.42
CA MET A 419 11.76 -15.52 -8.92
C MET A 419 12.40 -15.94 -7.60
N ALA A 420 11.63 -16.51 -6.68
CA ALA A 420 12.15 -16.95 -5.39
C ALA A 420 13.14 -18.11 -5.53
N ILE A 421 12.81 -19.11 -6.37
CA ILE A 421 13.74 -20.23 -6.66
C ILE A 421 15.04 -19.70 -7.27
N TYR A 422 14.94 -18.74 -8.16
CA TYR A 422 16.11 -18.13 -8.79
C TYR A 422 17.03 -17.43 -7.75
N PHE A 423 16.49 -16.55 -6.89
CA PHE A 423 17.29 -15.87 -5.86
C PHE A 423 17.78 -16.80 -4.76
N LEU A 424 17.01 -17.83 -4.42
CA LEU A 424 17.45 -18.86 -3.47
C LEU A 424 18.57 -19.73 -4.05
N TYR A 425 18.53 -20.03 -5.36
CA TYR A 425 19.62 -20.74 -6.03
C TYR A 425 20.92 -19.91 -6.02
N ASP A 426 20.83 -18.60 -6.21
CA ASP A 426 21.97 -17.67 -6.09
C ASP A 426 22.55 -17.63 -4.67
N THR A 427 21.71 -17.84 -3.64
CA THR A 427 22.11 -17.74 -2.22
C THR A 427 22.59 -19.09 -1.65
N LEU A 428 21.92 -20.20 -1.93
CA LEU A 428 22.13 -21.52 -1.34
C LEU A 428 22.62 -22.59 -2.36
N GLY A 429 22.76 -22.20 -3.64
CA GLY A 429 23.15 -23.16 -4.68
C GLY A 429 22.16 -24.32 -4.84
N PRO A 430 22.66 -25.55 -5.22
CA PRO A 430 21.82 -26.73 -5.46
C PRO A 430 21.02 -27.22 -4.24
N SER A 431 21.41 -26.84 -3.02
CA SER A 431 20.76 -27.27 -1.78
C SER A 431 19.31 -26.82 -1.66
N ILE A 432 18.87 -25.83 -2.45
CA ILE A 432 17.47 -25.39 -2.53
C ILE A 432 16.53 -26.51 -2.99
N PHE A 433 17.00 -27.44 -3.83
CA PHE A 433 16.13 -28.50 -4.37
C PHE A 433 15.53 -29.40 -3.29
N GLY A 434 16.19 -29.51 -2.13
CA GLY A 434 15.62 -30.16 -0.94
C GLY A 434 14.39 -29.44 -0.40
N GLY A 435 14.46 -28.12 -0.31
CA GLY A 435 13.31 -27.29 0.08
C GLY A 435 12.17 -27.34 -0.93
N VAL A 436 12.51 -27.28 -2.22
CA VAL A 436 11.51 -27.41 -3.31
C VAL A 436 10.84 -28.81 -3.28
N ALA A 437 11.58 -29.88 -3.00
CA ALA A 437 11.02 -31.23 -2.87
C ALA A 437 9.98 -31.30 -1.73
N ILE A 438 10.26 -30.66 -0.58
CA ILE A 438 9.28 -30.54 0.50
C ILE A 438 8.05 -29.74 0.07
N MET A 439 8.22 -28.61 -0.62
CA MET A 439 7.09 -27.83 -1.12
C MET A 439 6.20 -28.66 -2.06
N VAL A 440 6.81 -29.41 -2.99
CA VAL A 440 6.08 -30.30 -3.90
C VAL A 440 5.36 -31.41 -3.13
N LEU A 441 5.98 -31.96 -2.09
CA LEU A 441 5.35 -32.98 -1.23
C LEU A 441 4.17 -32.43 -0.44
N MET A 442 4.21 -31.14 -0.05
CA MET A 442 3.10 -30.50 0.70
C MET A 442 1.85 -30.27 -0.15
N VAL A 443 1.97 -30.13 -1.47
CA VAL A 443 0.81 -29.96 -2.36
C VAL A 443 -0.21 -31.10 -2.26
N PRO A 444 0.15 -32.39 -2.42
CA PRO A 444 -0.81 -33.48 -2.27
C PRO A 444 -1.34 -33.62 -0.82
N ILE A 445 -0.53 -33.32 0.18
CA ILE A 445 -0.96 -33.34 1.60
C ILE A 445 -2.07 -32.30 1.81
N ASN A 446 -1.83 -31.06 1.40
CA ASN A 446 -2.82 -29.98 1.51
C ASN A 446 -4.08 -30.28 0.67
N GLY A 447 -3.92 -30.83 -0.54
CA GLY A 447 -5.04 -31.26 -1.39
C GLY A 447 -5.90 -32.34 -0.73
N TYR A 448 -5.29 -33.32 -0.06
CA TYR A 448 -6.01 -34.34 0.69
C TYR A 448 -6.79 -33.72 1.88
N LEU A 449 -6.12 -32.89 2.69
CA LEU A 449 -6.74 -32.19 3.82
C LEU A 449 -7.93 -31.32 3.37
N ALA A 450 -7.75 -30.56 2.30
CA ALA A 450 -8.79 -29.70 1.73
C ALA A 450 -10.00 -30.51 1.24
N THR A 451 -9.76 -31.62 0.53
CA THR A 451 -10.82 -32.50 0.03
C THR A 451 -11.62 -33.12 1.17
N LYS A 452 -10.92 -33.60 2.21
CA LYS A 452 -11.54 -34.16 3.40
C LYS A 452 -12.35 -33.12 4.18
N SER A 453 -11.80 -31.90 4.32
CA SER A 453 -12.47 -30.77 4.96
C SER A 453 -13.76 -30.37 4.23
N ARG A 454 -13.73 -30.31 2.89
CA ARG A 454 -14.93 -30.06 2.06
C ARG A 454 -16.00 -31.13 2.25
N ALA A 455 -15.61 -32.41 2.28
CA ALA A 455 -16.55 -33.51 2.49
C ALA A 455 -17.24 -33.42 3.86
N LEU A 456 -16.47 -33.22 4.93
CA LEU A 456 -17.01 -33.03 6.28
C LEU A 456 -17.85 -31.75 6.41
N GLY A 457 -17.44 -30.65 5.75
CA GLY A 457 -18.20 -29.41 5.70
C GLY A 457 -19.57 -29.60 5.05
N LYS A 458 -19.69 -30.41 4.00
CA LYS A 458 -20.98 -30.78 3.39
C LYS A 458 -21.85 -31.56 4.36
N THR A 459 -21.30 -32.52 5.08
CA THR A 459 -22.02 -33.31 6.10
C THR A 459 -22.48 -32.41 7.24
N GLN A 460 -21.60 -31.53 7.73
CA GLN A 460 -21.93 -30.57 8.79
C GLN A 460 -23.08 -29.64 8.37
N MET A 461 -23.07 -29.13 7.12
CA MET A 461 -24.16 -28.30 6.61
C MET A 461 -25.48 -29.07 6.56
N SER A 462 -25.48 -30.31 6.11
CA SER A 462 -26.67 -31.17 6.11
C SER A 462 -27.23 -31.39 7.53
N ASN A 463 -26.36 -31.65 8.52
CA ASN A 463 -26.77 -31.80 9.91
C ASN A 463 -27.34 -30.50 10.48
N LYS A 464 -26.71 -29.37 10.16
CA LYS A 464 -27.19 -28.02 10.53
C LYS A 464 -28.58 -27.74 9.95
N ASP A 465 -28.79 -28.05 8.67
CA ASP A 465 -30.06 -27.86 7.99
C ASP A 465 -31.16 -28.72 8.61
N ALA A 466 -30.86 -29.98 8.93
CA ALA A 466 -31.78 -30.87 9.63
C ALA A 466 -32.16 -30.33 11.03
N ARG A 467 -31.19 -29.83 11.79
CA ARG A 467 -31.44 -29.19 13.08
C ARG A 467 -32.29 -27.93 12.94
N THR A 468 -31.98 -27.06 11.98
CA THR A 468 -32.74 -25.82 11.73
C THR A 468 -34.17 -26.14 11.39
N LYS A 469 -34.41 -27.12 10.50
CA LYS A 469 -35.76 -27.56 10.14
C LYS A 469 -36.54 -28.06 11.34
N LEU A 470 -35.95 -28.90 12.21
CA LEU A 470 -36.61 -29.36 13.45
C LEU A 470 -36.93 -28.21 14.42
N MET A 471 -36.04 -27.18 14.44
CA MET A 471 -36.27 -26.00 15.27
C MET A 471 -37.43 -25.16 14.71
N ASP A 472 -37.51 -24.97 13.39
CA ASP A 472 -38.62 -24.27 12.76
C ASP A 472 -39.94 -25.00 12.96
N GLU A 473 -39.97 -26.34 12.85
CA GLU A 473 -41.15 -27.16 13.15
C GLU A 473 -41.58 -26.98 14.62
N LEU A 474 -40.63 -26.96 15.57
CA LEU A 474 -40.89 -26.73 16.97
C LEU A 474 -41.47 -25.34 17.23
N LEU A 475 -40.86 -24.29 16.67
CA LEU A 475 -41.31 -22.92 16.86
C LEU A 475 -42.68 -22.66 16.25
N ASN A 476 -42.93 -23.17 15.04
CA ASN A 476 -44.23 -23.03 14.39
C ASN A 476 -45.34 -23.84 15.11
N GLY A 477 -44.98 -24.98 15.70
CA GLY A 477 -45.90 -25.84 16.46
C GLY A 477 -45.92 -25.64 17.97
N ILE A 478 -45.28 -24.58 18.48
CA ILE A 478 -45.01 -24.42 19.92
C ILE A 478 -46.26 -24.50 20.80
N LYS A 479 -47.39 -23.96 20.34
CA LYS A 479 -48.67 -24.00 21.07
C LYS A 479 -49.13 -25.44 21.25
N VAL A 480 -49.08 -26.25 20.19
CA VAL A 480 -49.49 -27.67 20.25
C VAL A 480 -48.53 -28.46 21.15
N ILE A 481 -47.23 -28.26 21.01
CA ILE A 481 -46.21 -28.93 21.81
C ILE A 481 -46.41 -28.64 23.31
N LYS A 482 -46.73 -27.39 23.66
CA LYS A 482 -47.03 -26.96 25.03
C LYS A 482 -48.32 -27.60 25.57
N LEU A 483 -49.40 -27.65 24.77
CA LEU A 483 -50.66 -28.21 25.18
C LEU A 483 -50.59 -29.73 25.45
N TYR A 484 -49.77 -30.45 24.68
CA TYR A 484 -49.58 -31.89 24.81
C TYR A 484 -48.38 -32.30 25.65
N ALA A 485 -47.63 -31.33 26.22
CA ALA A 485 -46.41 -31.55 27.00
C ALA A 485 -45.34 -32.41 26.27
N TRP A 486 -45.16 -32.17 24.98
CA TRP A 486 -44.22 -32.93 24.13
C TRP A 486 -42.82 -32.31 24.07
N GLU A 487 -42.49 -31.31 24.89
CA GLU A 487 -41.20 -30.60 24.89
C GLU A 487 -40.02 -31.55 24.98
N ASN A 488 -40.05 -32.50 25.93
CA ASN A 488 -38.94 -33.43 26.17
C ASN A 488 -38.71 -34.38 24.95
N SER A 489 -39.78 -34.72 24.23
CA SER A 489 -39.67 -35.57 23.03
C SER A 489 -39.02 -34.84 21.87
N PHE A 490 -39.38 -33.57 21.62
CA PHE A 490 -38.78 -32.71 20.60
C PHE A 490 -37.34 -32.35 20.97
N LEU A 491 -37.05 -32.01 22.23
CA LEU A 491 -35.71 -31.74 22.72
C LEU A 491 -34.77 -32.92 22.46
N ARG A 492 -35.20 -34.16 22.81
CA ARG A 492 -34.38 -35.36 22.52
C ARG A 492 -34.07 -35.53 21.04
N LYS A 493 -35.02 -35.27 20.14
CA LYS A 493 -34.78 -35.31 18.69
C LYS A 493 -33.75 -34.26 18.24
N ILE A 494 -33.89 -33.03 18.74
CA ILE A 494 -32.98 -31.92 18.41
C ILE A 494 -31.57 -32.21 18.95
N PHE A 495 -31.46 -32.69 20.19
CA PHE A 495 -30.17 -33.05 20.80
C PHE A 495 -29.47 -34.19 20.04
N LYS A 496 -30.19 -35.19 19.55
CA LYS A 496 -29.60 -36.26 18.74
C LYS A 496 -28.97 -35.74 17.44
N VAL A 497 -29.66 -34.83 16.75
CA VAL A 497 -29.09 -34.20 15.54
C VAL A 497 -27.93 -33.28 15.90
N ARG A 498 -28.02 -32.58 17.04
CA ARG A 498 -26.96 -31.70 17.52
C ARG A 498 -25.71 -32.49 17.93
N GLU A 499 -25.83 -33.65 18.53
CA GLU A 499 -24.69 -34.53 18.84
C GLU A 499 -23.96 -34.95 17.56
N ALA A 500 -24.69 -35.37 16.50
CA ALA A 500 -24.10 -35.72 15.23
C ALA A 500 -23.42 -34.51 14.54
N GLU A 501 -24.00 -33.33 14.70
CA GLU A 501 -23.40 -32.06 14.23
C GLU A 501 -22.09 -31.76 14.97
N LEU A 502 -22.09 -31.90 16.32
CA LEU A 502 -20.92 -31.66 17.17
C LEU A 502 -19.78 -32.64 16.88
N ASP A 503 -20.09 -33.92 16.69
CA ASP A 503 -19.10 -34.92 16.31
C ASP A 503 -18.44 -34.55 14.95
N THR A 504 -19.25 -34.14 13.98
CA THR A 504 -18.71 -33.69 12.68
C THR A 504 -17.85 -32.44 12.87
N LEU A 505 -18.26 -31.45 13.66
CA LEU A 505 -17.49 -30.25 13.97
C LEU A 505 -16.18 -30.56 14.68
N LYS A 506 -16.16 -31.55 15.57
CA LYS A 506 -14.95 -32.04 16.24
C LYS A 506 -13.91 -32.53 15.22
N TYR A 507 -14.33 -33.35 14.25
CA TYR A 507 -13.43 -33.81 13.19
C TYR A 507 -12.97 -32.68 12.28
N ILE A 508 -13.84 -31.71 11.94
CA ILE A 508 -13.47 -30.49 11.22
C ILE A 508 -12.43 -29.72 12.01
N GLY A 509 -12.60 -29.60 13.33
CA GLY A 509 -11.65 -28.95 14.22
C GLY A 509 -10.26 -29.58 14.18
N TYR A 510 -10.18 -30.92 14.24
CA TYR A 510 -8.89 -31.61 14.10
C TYR A 510 -8.25 -31.42 12.72
N LEU A 511 -9.06 -31.45 11.65
CA LEU A 511 -8.53 -31.17 10.31
C LEU A 511 -8.02 -29.72 10.18
N SER A 512 -8.76 -28.76 10.71
CA SER A 512 -8.35 -27.35 10.73
C SER A 512 -7.07 -27.14 11.52
N ALA A 513 -6.91 -27.84 12.65
CA ALA A 513 -5.67 -27.84 13.42
C ALA A 513 -4.50 -28.42 12.63
N ALA A 514 -4.73 -29.54 11.92
CA ALA A 514 -3.72 -30.14 11.04
C ALA A 514 -3.34 -29.21 9.87
N GLN A 515 -4.32 -28.55 9.25
CA GLN A 515 -4.07 -27.54 8.22
C GLN A 515 -3.25 -26.36 8.75
N SER A 516 -3.62 -25.81 9.92
CA SER A 516 -2.89 -24.70 10.55
C SER A 516 -1.47 -25.11 10.92
N PHE A 517 -1.27 -26.33 11.41
CA PHE A 517 0.04 -26.87 11.70
C PHE A 517 0.89 -27.00 10.41
N THR A 518 0.33 -27.60 9.36
CA THR A 518 1.02 -27.73 8.08
C THR A 518 1.40 -26.34 7.52
N TRP A 519 0.47 -25.36 7.62
CA TRP A 519 0.71 -23.98 7.21
C TRP A 519 1.90 -23.35 7.92
N SER A 520 1.96 -23.46 9.26
CA SER A 520 3.00 -22.84 10.07
C SER A 520 4.34 -23.58 9.98
N CYS A 521 4.32 -24.90 9.82
CA CYS A 521 5.53 -25.73 9.80
C CYS A 521 6.19 -25.81 8.43
N THR A 522 5.46 -25.62 7.33
CA THR A 522 6.02 -25.75 5.97
C THR A 522 7.23 -24.85 5.72
N PRO A 523 7.21 -23.53 5.99
CA PRO A 523 8.38 -22.68 5.78
C PRO A 523 9.58 -23.10 6.62
N PHE A 524 9.32 -23.55 7.85
CA PHE A 524 10.36 -24.04 8.74
C PHE A 524 11.01 -25.35 8.21
N LEU A 525 10.19 -26.30 7.77
CA LEU A 525 10.68 -27.55 7.19
C LEU A 525 11.48 -27.33 5.91
N VAL A 526 11.00 -26.43 5.04
CA VAL A 526 11.70 -26.04 3.80
C VAL A 526 13.05 -25.42 4.12
N SER A 527 13.09 -24.47 5.06
CA SER A 527 14.33 -23.81 5.50
C SER A 527 15.29 -24.79 6.14
N PHE A 528 14.80 -25.61 7.07
CA PHE A 528 15.61 -26.61 7.77
C PHE A 528 16.25 -27.59 6.81
N THR A 529 15.47 -28.16 5.88
CA THR A 529 15.99 -29.13 4.90
C THR A 529 17.00 -28.49 3.96
N SER A 530 16.73 -27.27 3.47
CA SER A 530 17.65 -26.55 2.59
C SER A 530 18.97 -26.24 3.30
N PHE A 531 18.93 -25.81 4.56
CA PHE A 531 20.15 -25.51 5.33
C PHE A 531 20.90 -26.79 5.72
N ALA A 532 20.20 -27.87 6.08
CA ALA A 532 20.83 -29.16 6.37
C ALA A 532 21.57 -29.71 5.14
N LEU A 533 20.95 -29.65 3.95
CA LEU A 533 21.59 -30.07 2.70
C LEU A 533 22.74 -29.13 2.32
N PHE A 534 22.61 -27.82 2.55
CA PHE A 534 23.70 -26.88 2.32
C PHE A 534 24.89 -27.21 3.21
N SER A 535 24.67 -27.42 4.51
CA SER A 535 25.73 -27.78 5.46
C SER A 535 26.39 -29.13 5.16
N TYR A 536 25.65 -30.07 4.50
CA TYR A 536 26.18 -31.38 4.17
C TYR A 536 26.95 -31.39 2.83
N PHE A 537 26.50 -30.67 1.82
CA PHE A 537 27.08 -30.71 0.46
C PHE A 537 27.98 -29.54 0.13
N SER A 538 27.93 -28.44 0.87
CA SER A 538 28.73 -27.24 0.59
C SER A 538 29.96 -27.21 1.51
N GLU A 539 31.11 -26.93 0.93
CA GLU A 539 32.34 -26.67 1.68
C GLU A 539 32.37 -25.25 2.27
N GLU A 540 31.45 -24.38 1.82
CA GLU A 540 31.39 -23.01 2.30
C GLU A 540 30.63 -22.91 3.62
N PRO A 541 31.07 -22.03 4.55
CA PRO A 541 30.41 -21.86 5.83
C PRO A 541 29.03 -21.20 5.67
N LEU A 542 28.08 -21.64 6.48
CA LEU A 542 26.75 -21.05 6.56
C LEU A 542 26.83 -19.70 7.31
N THR A 543 26.96 -18.60 6.58
CA THR A 543 27.05 -17.25 7.16
C THR A 543 25.68 -16.71 7.57
N SER A 544 25.65 -15.83 8.58
CA SER A 544 24.40 -15.17 9.03
C SER A 544 23.68 -14.45 7.89
N THR A 545 24.42 -13.81 6.98
CA THR A 545 23.88 -13.13 5.80
C THR A 545 23.09 -14.09 4.91
N ARG A 546 23.65 -15.27 4.59
CA ARG A 546 22.96 -16.28 3.76
C ARG A 546 21.70 -16.81 4.43
N VAL A 547 21.77 -17.07 5.75
CA VAL A 547 20.61 -17.58 6.50
C VAL A 547 19.46 -16.58 6.52
N PHE A 548 19.70 -15.33 6.87
CA PHE A 548 18.61 -14.33 6.97
C PHE A 548 18.01 -13.98 5.62
N VAL A 549 18.82 -13.88 4.57
CA VAL A 549 18.32 -13.65 3.20
C VAL A 549 17.50 -14.83 2.71
N ALA A 550 17.97 -16.06 2.91
CA ALA A 550 17.22 -17.25 2.53
C ALA A 550 15.89 -17.38 3.30
N LEU A 551 15.88 -17.12 4.61
CA LEU A 551 14.65 -17.09 5.41
C LEU A 551 13.65 -16.06 4.91
N SER A 552 14.11 -14.86 4.54
CA SER A 552 13.26 -13.83 3.96
C SER A 552 12.63 -14.27 2.64
N LEU A 553 13.42 -14.92 1.77
CA LEU A 553 12.94 -15.47 0.49
C LEU A 553 11.97 -16.65 0.68
N PHE A 554 12.21 -17.55 1.66
CA PHE A 554 11.28 -18.63 2.00
C PHE A 554 9.94 -18.10 2.51
N ASN A 555 9.95 -17.02 3.30
CA ASN A 555 8.71 -16.37 3.75
C ASN A 555 7.91 -15.78 2.58
N LEU A 556 8.57 -15.23 1.55
CA LEU A 556 7.89 -14.77 0.33
C LEU A 556 7.22 -15.91 -0.45
N LEU A 557 7.78 -17.13 -0.40
CA LEU A 557 7.21 -18.32 -1.04
C LEU A 557 5.96 -18.85 -0.33
N GLN A 558 5.74 -18.52 0.92
CA GLN A 558 4.61 -19.03 1.70
C GLN A 558 3.26 -18.70 1.07
N PHE A 559 3.06 -17.45 0.67
CA PHE A 559 1.78 -16.98 0.12
C PHE A 559 1.41 -17.59 -1.24
N PRO A 560 2.30 -17.63 -2.26
CA PRO A 560 1.99 -18.21 -3.56
C PRO A 560 1.68 -19.71 -3.51
N THR A 561 2.42 -20.46 -2.69
CA THR A 561 2.25 -21.92 -2.60
C THR A 561 0.92 -22.33 -1.96
N GLN A 562 0.38 -21.52 -1.10
CA GLN A 562 -0.88 -21.78 -0.40
C GLN A 562 -2.12 -21.52 -1.27
N HIS A 563 -2.04 -20.54 -2.16
CA HIS A 563 -3.15 -20.21 -3.06
C HIS A 563 -3.20 -21.07 -4.33
N LEU A 564 -2.11 -21.76 -4.66
CA LEU A 564 -2.05 -22.72 -5.79
C LEU A 564 -2.46 -24.13 -5.40
N SER A 565 -2.51 -24.49 -4.12
CA SER A 565 -3.01 -25.76 -3.58
C SER A 565 -4.50 -25.69 -3.21
#